data_8b240724035ae668b4daa5a4d466a228
#
_entry.id   8b240724035ae668b4daa5a4d466a228
#
_cell.length_a   1.000
_cell.length_b   1.000
_cell.length_c   1.000
_cell.angle_alpha   90.00
_cell.angle_beta   90.00
_cell.angle_gamma   90.00
#
_symmetry.space_group_name_H-M   'P 1'
#
loop_
_entity.id
_entity.type
_entity.pdbx_description
1 polymer ?
#
loop_
_entity_poly.entity_id
_entity_poly.type
_entity_poly.pdbx_seq_one_letter_code
_entity_poly.pdbx_strand_id
1 'polypeptide(L)'
;GVDMYNKDIYIFPGGQSAAKMRDDVSKIVEFGNKILNDEKLLPAEEDGYYKRGIRHQYFLPDETPAYERAVDMLLKKINDEEFTSELPIPELDTVDIADPVANLSEATVALVTSGGIVPVENPDQIQSASATRWGKYYIEDVTRLKNRRSEAFKTIHAGYDPAAADTDPNRVVPVDAMRKYEREGKIGKLYKYFYSTVGTGTTQGEAARMGQEIAAELLEDGVQAVILTS
;
A
#
# COMPACT_ATOMS: atom_id res chain seq x y z
N GLY A 1 -8.28 2.58 9.67
CA GLY A 1 -7.82 2.32 11.02
C GLY A 1 -8.74 2.84 12.11
N VAL A 2 -8.97 4.17 12.19
CA VAL A 2 -9.78 4.77 13.28
C VAL A 2 -11.19 4.16 13.31
N ASP A 3 -11.89 4.13 12.20
CA ASP A 3 -13.28 3.64 12.12
C ASP A 3 -13.44 2.16 12.47
N MET A 4 -12.38 1.40 12.36
CA MET A 4 -12.38 -0.01 12.75
C MET A 4 -12.39 -0.21 14.27
N TYR A 5 -11.65 0.65 15.00
CA TYR A 5 -11.39 0.46 16.42
C TYR A 5 -12.07 1.49 17.35
N ASN A 6 -12.56 2.63 16.80
CA ASN A 6 -13.17 3.69 17.60
C ASN A 6 -14.43 3.28 18.37
N LYS A 7 -14.98 2.10 18.08
CA LYS A 7 -16.10 1.50 18.81
C LYS A 7 -15.66 0.88 20.13
N ASP A 8 -14.44 0.37 20.16
CA ASP A 8 -13.92 -0.46 21.26
C ASP A 8 -12.97 0.30 22.18
N ILE A 9 -12.19 1.22 21.61
CA ILE A 9 -11.16 1.99 22.33
C ILE A 9 -11.30 3.48 22.07
N TYR A 10 -10.71 4.29 22.95
CA TYR A 10 -10.52 5.71 22.70
C TYR A 10 -9.27 5.89 21.87
N ILE A 11 -9.38 6.62 20.78
CA ILE A 11 -8.27 6.88 19.84
C ILE A 11 -8.06 8.39 19.79
N PHE A 12 -6.82 8.81 20.00
CA PHE A 12 -6.43 10.22 19.94
C PHE A 12 -5.70 10.51 18.63
N PRO A 13 -5.91 11.69 18.02
CA PRO A 13 -5.12 12.13 16.89
C PRO A 13 -3.66 12.32 17.32
N GLY A 14 -2.74 11.74 16.56
CA GLY A 14 -1.31 11.93 16.73
C GLY A 14 -0.76 13.05 15.86
N GLY A 15 0.30 13.71 16.33
CA GLY A 15 1.04 14.67 15.53
C GLY A 15 1.86 14.00 14.42
N GLN A 16 2.12 14.74 13.35
CA GLN A 16 2.87 14.24 12.19
C GLN A 16 4.40 14.14 12.41
N SER A 17 4.89 14.43 13.61
CA SER A 17 6.31 14.38 13.92
C SER A 17 6.59 13.76 15.28
N ALA A 18 7.72 13.08 15.42
CA ALA A 18 8.19 12.53 16.70
C ALA A 18 8.34 13.59 17.80
N ALA A 19 8.59 14.85 17.45
CA ALA A 19 8.68 15.95 18.39
C ALA A 19 7.37 16.21 19.16
N LYS A 20 6.23 15.91 18.54
CA LYS A 20 4.90 16.09 19.17
C LYS A 20 4.43 14.87 19.98
N MET A 21 5.15 13.76 19.92
CA MET A 21 4.76 12.52 20.59
C MET A 21 4.58 12.71 22.11
N ARG A 22 5.43 13.53 22.74
CA ARG A 22 5.33 13.80 24.19
C ARG A 22 3.98 14.45 24.55
N ASP A 23 3.56 15.43 23.76
CA ASP A 23 2.29 16.14 23.98
C ASP A 23 1.09 15.22 23.75
N ASP A 24 1.18 14.38 22.72
CA ASP A 24 0.12 13.41 22.39
C ASP A 24 -0.01 12.35 23.49
N VAL A 25 1.10 11.83 24.00
CA VAL A 25 1.10 10.88 25.13
C VAL A 25 0.57 11.53 26.40
N SER A 26 0.94 12.81 26.68
CA SER A 26 0.41 13.52 27.85
C SER A 26 -1.11 13.62 27.85
N LYS A 27 -1.72 13.92 26.70
CA LYS A 27 -3.19 13.96 26.57
C LYS A 27 -3.83 12.60 26.85
N ILE A 28 -3.23 11.53 26.35
CA ILE A 28 -3.71 10.16 26.58
C ILE A 28 -3.63 9.82 28.08
N VAL A 29 -2.53 10.20 28.74
CA VAL A 29 -2.34 9.98 30.18
C VAL A 29 -3.35 10.77 31.01
N GLU A 30 -3.58 12.05 30.69
CA GLU A 30 -4.60 12.87 31.34
C GLU A 30 -5.99 12.26 31.21
N PHE A 31 -6.35 11.82 30.02
CA PHE A 31 -7.61 11.15 29.77
C PHE A 31 -7.71 9.80 30.53
N GLY A 32 -6.64 9.03 30.56
CA GLY A 32 -6.56 7.80 31.36
C GLY A 32 -6.76 8.04 32.85
N ASN A 33 -6.20 9.11 33.38
CA ASN A 33 -6.40 9.51 34.78
C ASN A 33 -7.85 9.91 35.09
N LYS A 34 -8.55 10.55 34.17
CA LYS A 34 -10.00 10.82 34.31
C LYS A 34 -10.79 9.51 34.50
N ILE A 35 -10.46 8.50 33.68
CA ILE A 35 -11.13 7.17 33.78
C ILE A 35 -10.81 6.50 35.13
N LEU A 36 -9.55 6.54 35.56
CA LEU A 36 -9.12 5.92 36.82
C LEU A 36 -9.74 6.57 38.06
N ASN A 37 -10.05 7.86 37.98
CA ASN A 37 -10.64 8.64 39.05
C ASN A 37 -12.16 8.76 38.96
N ASP A 38 -12.81 7.99 38.09
CA ASP A 38 -14.25 8.07 37.82
C ASP A 38 -14.76 9.51 37.50
N GLU A 39 -13.88 10.32 36.88
CA GLU A 39 -14.26 11.65 36.47
C GLU A 39 -15.18 11.60 35.23
N LYS A 40 -16.03 12.62 35.10
CA LYS A 40 -16.93 12.71 33.96
C LYS A 40 -16.13 12.90 32.66
N LEU A 41 -16.26 11.96 31.73
CA LEU A 41 -15.73 12.10 30.38
C LEU A 41 -16.58 13.09 29.58
N LEU A 42 -15.92 13.95 28.84
CA LEU A 42 -16.56 14.95 28.00
C LEU A 42 -16.72 14.42 26.56
N PRO A 43 -17.52 15.09 25.72
CA PRO A 43 -17.60 14.76 24.30
C PRO A 43 -16.24 14.78 23.60
N ALA A 44 -16.12 14.06 22.49
CA ALA A 44 -14.89 13.90 21.75
C ALA A 44 -14.22 15.23 21.34
N GLU A 45 -15.02 16.24 21.05
CA GLU A 45 -14.59 17.58 20.67
C GLU A 45 -13.91 18.33 21.83
N GLU A 46 -14.26 17.98 23.09
CA GLU A 46 -13.72 18.62 24.30
C GLU A 46 -12.53 17.83 24.87
N ASP A 47 -12.62 16.50 24.95
CA ASP A 47 -11.56 15.63 25.46
C ASP A 47 -10.53 15.25 24.38
N GLY A 48 -10.77 15.60 23.11
CA GLY A 48 -9.77 15.54 22.03
C GLY A 48 -9.55 14.15 21.42
N TYR A 49 -10.39 13.16 21.67
CA TYR A 49 -10.35 11.86 21.02
C TYR A 49 -11.22 11.85 19.75
N TYR A 50 -10.98 10.88 18.84
CA TYR A 50 -11.85 10.67 17.70
C TYR A 50 -13.24 10.21 18.14
N LYS A 51 -14.30 10.76 17.52
CA LYS A 51 -15.68 10.42 17.84
C LYS A 51 -15.86 8.90 17.83
N ARG A 52 -16.41 8.38 18.92
CA ARG A 52 -16.65 6.94 19.07
C ARG A 52 -17.79 6.48 18.18
N GLY A 53 -17.58 5.35 17.50
CA GLY A 53 -18.64 4.63 16.82
C GLY A 53 -19.54 3.86 17.80
N ILE A 54 -20.67 3.38 17.31
CA ILE A 54 -21.55 2.50 18.05
C ILE A 54 -20.95 1.10 18.01
N ARG A 55 -20.71 0.50 19.19
CA ARG A 55 -20.33 -0.90 19.28
C ARG A 55 -21.60 -1.73 19.22
N HIS A 56 -21.80 -2.44 18.14
CA HIS A 56 -22.79 -3.49 18.05
C HIS A 56 -22.19 -4.78 18.62
N GLN A 57 -22.33 -4.98 19.92
CA GLN A 57 -22.07 -6.30 20.51
C GLN A 57 -23.37 -7.09 20.51
N TYR A 58 -23.43 -8.10 19.68
CA TYR A 58 -24.60 -8.94 19.61
C TYR A 58 -24.26 -10.40 19.81
N PHE A 59 -24.41 -10.81 21.05
CA PHE A 59 -24.92 -12.11 21.40
C PHE A 59 -26.27 -11.88 22.06
N LEU A 60 -27.25 -11.44 21.28
CA LEU A 60 -28.62 -11.49 21.75
C LEU A 60 -29.07 -12.94 21.70
N PRO A 61 -29.69 -13.48 22.77
CA PRO A 61 -30.07 -14.89 22.85
C PRO A 61 -30.94 -15.36 21.68
N ASP A 62 -31.62 -14.43 21.04
CA ASP A 62 -32.62 -14.68 20.00
C ASP A 62 -32.11 -14.32 18.58
N GLU A 63 -30.85 -13.93 18.41
CA GLU A 63 -30.31 -13.57 17.12
C GLU A 63 -29.33 -14.61 16.59
N THR A 64 -29.41 -14.85 15.29
CA THR A 64 -28.49 -15.73 14.55
C THR A 64 -27.05 -15.22 14.71
N PRO A 65 -26.09 -16.06 15.14
CA PRO A 65 -24.69 -15.68 15.28
C PRO A 65 -24.07 -15.15 13.98
N ALA A 66 -23.07 -14.28 14.06
CA ALA A 66 -22.43 -13.66 12.90
C ALA A 66 -21.88 -14.68 11.88
N TYR A 67 -21.36 -15.81 12.37
CA TYR A 67 -20.83 -16.85 11.49
C TYR A 67 -21.94 -17.55 10.67
N GLU A 68 -23.13 -17.76 11.23
CA GLU A 68 -24.29 -18.29 10.52
C GLU A 68 -24.78 -17.28 9.47
N ARG A 69 -24.91 -16.01 9.85
CA ARG A 69 -25.28 -14.95 8.90
C ARG A 69 -24.30 -14.82 7.74
N ALA A 70 -23.00 -15.00 8.01
CA ALA A 70 -21.98 -15.00 6.96
C ALA A 70 -22.16 -16.18 5.97
N VAL A 71 -22.49 -17.36 6.49
CA VAL A 71 -22.80 -18.54 5.67
C VAL A 71 -24.07 -18.30 4.86
N ASP A 72 -25.10 -17.73 5.45
CA ASP A 72 -26.36 -17.41 4.75
C ASP A 72 -26.13 -16.41 3.60
N MET A 73 -25.35 -15.35 3.84
CA MET A 73 -24.96 -14.41 2.78
C MET A 73 -24.19 -15.10 1.63
N LEU A 74 -23.29 -16.02 1.98
CA LEU A 74 -22.54 -16.79 0.98
C LEU A 74 -23.45 -17.70 0.17
N LEU A 75 -24.38 -18.39 0.81
CA LEU A 75 -25.35 -19.27 0.12
C LEU A 75 -26.26 -18.47 -0.81
N LYS A 76 -26.77 -17.33 -0.37
CA LYS A 76 -27.55 -16.42 -1.21
C LYS A 76 -26.74 -15.96 -2.43
N LYS A 77 -25.47 -15.58 -2.23
CA LYS A 77 -24.59 -15.18 -3.32
C LYS A 77 -24.36 -16.31 -4.33
N ILE A 78 -24.18 -17.55 -3.87
CA ILE A 78 -23.96 -18.72 -4.75
C ILE A 78 -25.24 -19.05 -5.55
N ASN A 79 -26.41 -18.82 -4.97
CA ASN A 79 -27.70 -19.11 -5.58
C ASN A 79 -28.27 -17.93 -6.41
N ASP A 80 -27.49 -16.85 -6.60
CA ASP A 80 -27.94 -15.62 -7.27
C ASP A 80 -29.18 -14.98 -6.61
N GLU A 81 -29.33 -15.13 -5.28
CA GLU A 81 -30.39 -14.53 -4.50
C GLU A 81 -29.97 -13.13 -4.01
N GLU A 82 -30.94 -12.22 -3.86
CA GLU A 82 -30.68 -10.89 -3.30
C GLU A 82 -30.30 -10.99 -1.83
N PHE A 83 -29.24 -10.27 -1.43
CA PHE A 83 -28.82 -10.11 -0.05
C PHE A 83 -28.17 -8.75 0.19
N THR A 84 -28.23 -8.29 1.44
CA THR A 84 -27.53 -7.08 1.88
C THR A 84 -26.26 -7.50 2.63
N SER A 85 -25.11 -6.98 2.22
CA SER A 85 -23.85 -7.22 2.92
C SER A 85 -23.85 -6.49 4.27
N GLU A 86 -23.54 -7.20 5.34
CA GLU A 86 -23.28 -6.63 6.66
C GLU A 86 -21.83 -6.14 6.81
N LEU A 87 -20.96 -6.51 5.88
CA LEU A 87 -19.56 -6.09 5.89
C LEU A 87 -19.45 -4.68 5.31
N PRO A 88 -18.79 -3.76 6.02
CA PRO A 88 -18.46 -2.48 5.42
C PRO A 88 -17.44 -2.72 4.29
N ILE A 89 -17.90 -2.60 3.05
CA ILE A 89 -17.02 -2.66 1.88
C ILE A 89 -16.55 -1.22 1.66
N PRO A 90 -15.23 -0.93 1.76
CA PRO A 90 -14.74 0.39 1.45
C PRO A 90 -15.00 0.69 -0.04
N GLU A 91 -15.50 1.86 -0.33
CA GLU A 91 -15.54 2.35 -1.70
C GLU A 91 -14.09 2.53 -2.16
N LEU A 92 -13.71 1.76 -3.18
CA LEU A 92 -12.40 1.90 -3.80
C LEU A 92 -12.51 2.93 -4.92
N ASP A 93 -11.48 3.77 -5.04
CA ASP A 93 -11.37 4.68 -6.18
C ASP A 93 -11.36 3.87 -7.48
N THR A 94 -12.14 4.30 -8.43
CA THR A 94 -12.13 3.75 -9.79
C THR A 94 -11.17 4.58 -10.64
N VAL A 95 -10.33 3.89 -11.41
CA VAL A 95 -9.43 4.52 -12.38
C VAL A 95 -9.90 4.15 -13.77
N ASP A 96 -10.02 5.15 -14.64
CA ASP A 96 -10.36 4.92 -16.03
C ASP A 96 -9.33 4.00 -16.69
N ILE A 97 -9.82 3.03 -17.44
CA ILE A 97 -8.95 2.10 -18.16
C ILE A 97 -8.30 2.88 -19.32
N ALA A 98 -6.97 2.87 -19.35
CA ALA A 98 -6.23 3.50 -20.45
C ALA A 98 -6.50 2.78 -21.77
N ASP A 99 -6.42 3.53 -22.87
CA ASP A 99 -6.49 2.98 -24.21
C ASP A 99 -5.39 1.93 -24.43
N PRO A 100 -5.67 0.87 -25.18
CA PRO A 100 -4.67 -0.15 -25.49
C PRO A 100 -3.51 0.42 -26.31
N VAL A 101 -2.29 -0.01 -26.03
CA VAL A 101 -1.11 0.37 -26.82
C VAL A 101 -1.26 -0.21 -28.23
N ALA A 102 -1.32 0.66 -29.23
CA ALA A 102 -1.62 0.26 -30.62
C ALA A 102 -0.54 -0.68 -31.20
N ASN A 103 0.75 -0.44 -30.89
CA ASN A 103 1.85 -1.26 -31.37
C ASN A 103 2.93 -1.41 -30.28
N LEU A 104 2.93 -2.54 -29.58
CA LEU A 104 3.92 -2.83 -28.55
C LEU A 104 5.35 -2.96 -29.10
N SER A 105 5.50 -3.43 -30.34
CA SER A 105 6.83 -3.61 -30.95
C SER A 105 7.54 -2.29 -31.26
N GLU A 106 6.85 -1.17 -31.17
CA GLU A 106 7.41 0.18 -31.32
C GLU A 106 7.40 0.97 -29.99
N ALA A 107 6.70 0.47 -28.97
CA ALA A 107 6.51 1.16 -27.72
C ALA A 107 7.74 1.10 -26.81
N THR A 108 8.00 2.21 -26.13
CA THR A 108 8.92 2.24 -24.98
C THR A 108 8.12 1.82 -23.73
N VAL A 109 8.60 0.78 -23.05
CA VAL A 109 7.98 0.20 -21.87
C VAL A 109 8.82 0.44 -20.63
N ALA A 110 8.24 0.95 -19.56
CA ALA A 110 8.92 1.13 -18.27
C ALA A 110 8.47 0.09 -17.22
N LEU A 111 9.30 -0.14 -16.22
CA LEU A 111 8.99 -0.94 -15.05
C LEU A 111 8.78 -0.03 -13.84
N VAL A 112 7.70 -0.26 -13.11
CA VAL A 112 7.40 0.40 -11.83
C VAL A 112 7.04 -0.67 -10.83
N THR A 113 7.60 -0.62 -9.62
CA THR A 113 7.34 -1.63 -8.60
C THR A 113 6.94 -1.02 -7.26
N SER A 114 6.00 -1.65 -6.59
CA SER A 114 5.72 -1.43 -5.16
C SER A 114 6.45 -2.42 -4.25
N GLY A 115 7.28 -3.28 -4.81
CA GLY A 115 8.01 -4.33 -4.09
C GLY A 115 9.27 -3.88 -3.34
N GLY A 116 9.54 -2.59 -3.28
CA GLY A 116 10.59 -2.02 -2.43
C GLY A 116 12.02 -2.35 -2.86
N ILE A 117 12.28 -2.53 -4.16
CA ILE A 117 13.63 -2.75 -4.68
C ILE A 117 14.38 -1.42 -4.75
N VAL A 118 15.42 -1.30 -3.94
CA VAL A 118 16.21 -0.06 -3.81
C VAL A 118 17.72 -0.39 -3.84
N PRO A 119 18.59 0.59 -4.17
CA PRO A 119 20.03 0.43 -3.93
C PRO A 119 20.30 0.05 -2.47
N VAL A 120 21.39 -0.69 -2.22
CA VAL A 120 21.70 -1.25 -0.89
C VAL A 120 21.70 -0.19 0.21
N GLU A 121 22.16 1.04 -0.08
CA GLU A 121 22.20 2.16 0.85
C GLU A 121 20.85 2.86 1.02
N ASN A 122 19.85 2.56 0.16
CA ASN A 122 18.55 3.25 0.13
C ASN A 122 18.70 4.78 0.18
N PRO A 123 19.33 5.41 -0.82
CA PRO A 123 19.68 6.84 -0.78
C PRO A 123 18.45 7.74 -0.71
N ASP A 124 17.32 7.33 -1.27
CA ASP A 124 16.06 8.08 -1.25
C ASP A 124 15.29 7.89 0.06
N GLN A 125 15.82 7.08 0.98
CA GLN A 125 15.22 6.79 2.28
C GLN A 125 13.75 6.38 2.17
N ILE A 126 13.43 5.50 1.22
CA ILE A 126 12.09 4.95 1.05
C ILE A 126 11.75 4.11 2.27
N GLN A 127 10.55 4.29 2.81
CA GLN A 127 10.09 3.58 4.00
C GLN A 127 9.76 2.12 3.65
N SER A 128 10.03 1.21 4.58
CA SER A 128 9.75 -0.23 4.43
C SER A 128 8.26 -0.59 4.50
N ALA A 129 7.44 0.32 5.00
CA ALA A 129 5.98 0.28 5.03
C ALA A 129 5.44 1.70 5.07
N SER A 130 4.18 1.89 4.63
CA SER A 130 3.52 3.21 4.60
C SER A 130 4.38 4.25 3.88
N ALA A 131 4.90 3.89 2.71
CA ALA A 131 5.82 4.72 1.96
C ALA A 131 5.18 6.01 1.47
N THR A 132 5.94 7.10 1.60
CA THR A 132 5.61 8.43 1.07
C THR A 132 6.63 8.91 0.05
N ARG A 133 7.57 8.04 -0.33
CA ARG A 133 8.67 8.32 -1.25
C ARG A 133 8.77 7.22 -2.30
N TRP A 134 9.31 7.58 -3.43
CA TRP A 134 9.71 6.69 -4.51
C TRP A 134 11.11 7.03 -5.01
N GLY A 135 11.74 6.12 -5.73
CA GLY A 135 13.06 6.31 -6.31
C GLY A 135 13.09 5.88 -7.78
N LYS A 136 14.02 6.47 -8.54
CA LYS A 136 14.27 6.21 -9.96
C LYS A 136 15.69 5.64 -10.10
N TYR A 137 15.81 4.40 -10.61
CA TYR A 137 17.06 3.68 -10.62
C TYR A 137 17.38 3.11 -12.00
N TYR A 138 18.65 3.06 -12.32
CA TYR A 138 19.13 2.58 -13.62
C TYR A 138 19.04 1.05 -13.72
N ILE A 139 18.44 0.53 -14.79
CA ILE A 139 18.15 -0.90 -14.94
C ILE A 139 19.38 -1.78 -15.15
N GLU A 140 20.49 -1.22 -15.64
CA GLU A 140 21.71 -1.98 -15.90
C GLU A 140 22.29 -2.62 -14.63
N ASP A 141 22.08 -1.98 -13.48
CA ASP A 141 22.59 -2.46 -12.19
C ASP A 141 21.75 -3.59 -11.60
N VAL A 142 20.49 -3.75 -12.03
CA VAL A 142 19.59 -4.81 -11.53
C VAL A 142 20.12 -6.20 -11.85
N THR A 143 20.80 -6.36 -12.97
CA THR A 143 21.30 -7.65 -13.46
C THR A 143 22.71 -7.99 -12.95
N ARG A 144 23.32 -7.12 -12.15
CA ARG A 144 24.64 -7.37 -11.55
C ARG A 144 24.51 -8.31 -10.36
N LEU A 145 24.79 -9.59 -10.61
CA LEU A 145 24.83 -10.60 -9.55
C LEU A 145 26.28 -11.02 -9.30
N LYS A 146 26.69 -11.03 -8.02
CA LYS A 146 27.93 -11.63 -7.56
C LYS A 146 27.64 -12.78 -6.61
N ASN A 147 28.26 -13.93 -6.86
CA ASN A 147 28.01 -15.13 -6.07
C ASN A 147 26.51 -15.50 -5.91
N ARG A 148 25.72 -15.27 -6.96
CA ARG A 148 24.25 -15.45 -6.99
C ARG A 148 23.47 -14.55 -6.02
N ARG A 149 24.00 -13.39 -5.68
CA ARG A 149 23.29 -12.36 -4.92
C ARG A 149 23.50 -11.00 -5.59
N SER A 150 22.49 -10.14 -5.48
CA SER A 150 22.62 -8.76 -5.89
C SER A 150 23.55 -8.01 -4.92
N GLU A 151 24.52 -7.29 -5.47
CA GLU A 151 25.38 -6.38 -4.70
C GLU A 151 24.89 -4.93 -4.81
N ALA A 152 24.06 -4.64 -5.82
CA ALA A 152 23.60 -3.28 -6.12
C ALA A 152 22.24 -2.96 -5.47
N PHE A 153 21.36 -3.94 -5.38
CA PHE A 153 19.99 -3.77 -4.91
C PHE A 153 19.61 -4.76 -3.81
N LYS A 154 18.69 -4.33 -2.98
CA LYS A 154 17.99 -5.14 -1.96
C LYS A 154 16.51 -4.80 -1.97
N THR A 155 15.67 -5.65 -1.36
CA THR A 155 14.34 -5.24 -0.98
C THR A 155 14.31 -4.64 0.43
N ILE A 156 13.47 -3.63 0.62
CA ILE A 156 13.14 -3.06 1.94
C ILE A 156 11.68 -3.32 2.33
N HIS A 157 10.93 -4.03 1.52
CA HIS A 157 9.49 -4.24 1.70
C HIS A 157 9.23 -5.13 2.92
N ALA A 158 8.51 -4.60 3.93
CA ALA A 158 8.24 -5.30 5.18
C ALA A 158 7.15 -6.39 5.07
N GLY A 159 6.48 -6.54 3.95
CA GLY A 159 5.31 -7.40 3.78
C GLY A 159 5.58 -8.78 3.17
N TYR A 160 6.80 -9.11 2.75
CA TYR A 160 7.15 -10.42 2.22
C TYR A 160 8.58 -10.86 2.62
N ASP A 161 8.89 -12.15 2.45
CA ASP A 161 10.22 -12.69 2.71
C ASP A 161 11.25 -12.11 1.70
N PRO A 162 12.27 -11.39 2.16
CA PRO A 162 13.25 -10.73 1.28
C PRO A 162 14.17 -11.70 0.54
N ALA A 163 14.28 -12.95 0.96
CA ALA A 163 15.32 -13.88 0.53
C ALA A 163 15.41 -14.05 -1.00
N ALA A 164 14.28 -14.16 -1.68
CA ALA A 164 14.25 -14.33 -3.13
C ALA A 164 14.64 -13.03 -3.87
N ALA A 165 14.13 -11.89 -3.44
CA ALA A 165 14.38 -10.59 -4.05
C ALA A 165 15.82 -10.10 -3.80
N ASP A 166 16.39 -10.32 -2.62
CA ASP A 166 17.79 -9.99 -2.31
C ASP A 166 18.77 -10.90 -3.03
N THR A 167 18.35 -12.12 -3.36
CA THR A 167 19.16 -13.02 -4.19
C THR A 167 19.17 -12.56 -5.64
N ASP A 168 18.00 -12.20 -6.17
CA ASP A 168 17.84 -11.76 -7.54
C ASP A 168 16.69 -10.76 -7.66
N PRO A 169 16.96 -9.45 -7.79
CA PRO A 169 15.93 -8.41 -7.93
C PRO A 169 14.99 -8.60 -9.14
N ASN A 170 15.41 -9.38 -10.15
CA ASN A 170 14.56 -9.74 -11.30
C ASN A 170 13.30 -10.52 -10.90
N ARG A 171 13.25 -11.08 -9.69
CA ARG A 171 12.05 -11.71 -9.13
C ARG A 171 10.91 -10.71 -8.90
N VAL A 172 11.25 -9.45 -8.71
CA VAL A 172 10.30 -8.35 -8.44
C VAL A 172 10.30 -7.34 -9.58
N VAL A 173 11.47 -6.97 -10.10
CA VAL A 173 11.63 -6.06 -11.25
C VAL A 173 12.19 -6.85 -12.42
N PRO A 174 11.35 -7.40 -13.33
CA PRO A 174 11.75 -8.43 -14.30
C PRO A 174 12.51 -7.84 -15.52
N VAL A 175 13.66 -7.20 -15.26
CA VAL A 175 14.49 -6.54 -16.29
C VAL A 175 14.98 -7.55 -17.33
N ASP A 176 15.43 -8.73 -16.91
CA ASP A 176 15.97 -9.74 -17.83
C ASP A 176 14.90 -10.27 -18.79
N ALA A 177 13.68 -10.49 -18.29
CA ALA A 177 12.55 -10.90 -19.12
C ALA A 177 12.18 -9.81 -20.13
N MET A 178 12.16 -8.55 -19.70
CA MET A 178 11.84 -7.43 -20.57
C MET A 178 12.91 -7.17 -21.62
N ARG A 179 14.18 -7.33 -21.28
CA ARG A 179 15.30 -7.29 -22.26
C ARG A 179 15.21 -8.40 -23.29
N LYS A 180 14.75 -9.59 -22.89
CA LYS A 180 14.46 -10.66 -23.82
C LYS A 180 13.38 -10.23 -24.80
N TYR A 181 12.28 -9.65 -24.33
CA TYR A 181 11.19 -9.19 -25.19
C TYR A 181 11.62 -8.05 -26.12
N GLU A 182 12.48 -7.15 -25.67
CA GLU A 182 13.09 -6.12 -26.52
C GLU A 182 13.91 -6.76 -27.65
N ARG A 183 14.80 -7.70 -27.33
CA ARG A 183 15.61 -8.42 -28.34
C ARG A 183 14.77 -9.24 -29.32
N GLU A 184 13.64 -9.76 -28.88
CA GLU A 184 12.70 -10.51 -29.72
C GLU A 184 11.75 -9.60 -30.53
N GLY A 185 11.86 -8.28 -30.38
CA GLY A 185 11.01 -7.30 -31.04
C GLY A 185 9.53 -7.32 -30.56
N LYS A 186 9.25 -7.89 -29.38
CA LYS A 186 7.90 -7.88 -28.79
C LYS A 186 7.55 -6.56 -28.17
N ILE A 187 8.54 -5.79 -27.73
CA ILE A 187 8.45 -4.39 -27.33
C ILE A 187 9.48 -3.60 -28.14
N GLY A 188 9.23 -2.32 -28.37
CA GLY A 188 10.17 -1.47 -29.11
C GLY A 188 11.43 -1.17 -28.30
N LYS A 189 11.27 -0.77 -27.06
CA LYS A 189 12.37 -0.41 -26.17
C LYS A 189 12.01 -0.63 -24.70
N LEU A 190 12.95 -1.17 -23.92
CA LEU A 190 12.88 -1.10 -22.47
C LEU A 190 13.44 0.23 -21.99
N TYR A 191 12.64 0.99 -21.22
CA TYR A 191 13.09 2.26 -20.65
C TYR A 191 14.27 2.03 -19.69
N LYS A 192 15.25 2.92 -19.73
CA LYS A 192 16.54 2.77 -19.06
C LYS A 192 16.51 2.87 -17.53
N TYR A 193 15.37 3.29 -16.94
CA TYR A 193 15.19 3.35 -15.51
C TYR A 193 13.96 2.54 -15.10
N PHE A 194 13.94 2.08 -13.86
CA PHE A 194 12.74 1.62 -13.20
C PHE A 194 12.43 2.52 -11.99
N TYR A 195 11.17 2.53 -11.59
CA TYR A 195 10.71 3.26 -10.42
C TYR A 195 10.32 2.30 -9.32
N SER A 196 10.65 2.65 -8.08
CA SER A 196 10.37 1.80 -6.92
C SER A 196 9.79 2.58 -5.75
N THR A 197 8.83 1.97 -5.11
CA THR A 197 8.28 2.38 -3.81
C THR A 197 7.92 1.13 -3.01
N VAL A 198 7.26 1.29 -1.85
CA VAL A 198 6.74 0.17 -1.04
C VAL A 198 5.22 0.27 -0.94
N GLY A 199 4.53 -0.82 -1.29
CA GLY A 199 3.07 -0.88 -1.28
C GLY A 199 2.45 -1.14 0.10
N THR A 200 3.14 -1.93 0.94
CA THR A 200 2.63 -2.32 2.27
C THR A 200 2.28 -1.12 3.13
N GLY A 201 1.01 -1.02 3.55
CA GLY A 201 0.51 0.05 4.40
C GLY A 201 0.47 1.43 3.76
N THR A 202 0.87 1.59 2.50
CA THR A 202 0.78 2.86 1.78
C THR A 202 -0.68 3.19 1.51
N THR A 203 -1.07 4.42 1.84
CA THR A 203 -2.45 4.88 1.66
C THR A 203 -2.77 5.12 0.17
N GLN A 204 -4.04 5.04 -0.21
CA GLN A 204 -4.48 5.36 -1.56
C GLN A 204 -4.05 6.77 -2.00
N GLY A 205 -4.16 7.77 -1.12
CA GLY A 205 -3.76 9.14 -1.42
C GLY A 205 -2.27 9.26 -1.74
N GLU A 206 -1.40 8.60 -0.97
CA GLU A 206 0.05 8.59 -1.23
C GLU A 206 0.39 7.81 -2.51
N ALA A 207 -0.28 6.68 -2.74
CA ALA A 207 -0.10 5.90 -3.97
C ALA A 207 -0.51 6.71 -5.21
N ALA A 208 -1.64 7.42 -5.15
CA ALA A 208 -2.10 8.29 -6.22
C ALA A 208 -1.12 9.44 -6.50
N ARG A 209 -0.64 10.12 -5.44
CA ARG A 209 0.35 11.20 -5.57
C ARG A 209 1.64 10.71 -6.23
N MET A 210 2.23 9.64 -5.68
CA MET A 210 3.46 9.06 -6.25
C MET A 210 3.24 8.57 -7.69
N GLY A 211 2.10 7.96 -7.97
CA GLY A 211 1.73 7.51 -9.31
C GLY A 211 1.64 8.67 -10.32
N GLN A 212 1.06 9.81 -9.93
CA GLN A 212 0.99 11.01 -10.76
C GLN A 212 2.37 11.60 -11.04
N GLU A 213 3.23 11.67 -10.03
CA GLU A 213 4.60 12.17 -10.19
C GLU A 213 5.42 11.29 -11.14
N ILE A 214 5.37 9.96 -10.95
CA ILE A 214 6.05 8.99 -11.82
C ILE A 214 5.50 9.04 -13.24
N ALA A 215 4.18 9.11 -13.40
CA ALA A 215 3.54 9.20 -14.71
C ALA A 215 3.95 10.45 -15.47
N ALA A 216 4.06 11.61 -14.79
CA ALA A 216 4.52 12.85 -15.40
C ALA A 216 5.93 12.71 -16.00
N GLU A 217 6.88 12.15 -15.23
CA GLU A 217 8.22 11.89 -15.74
C GLU A 217 8.25 10.93 -16.93
N LEU A 218 7.48 9.84 -16.83
CA LEU A 218 7.43 8.83 -17.90
C LEU A 218 6.86 9.40 -19.20
N LEU A 219 5.83 10.24 -19.10
CA LEU A 219 5.23 10.93 -20.26
C LEU A 219 6.22 11.92 -20.89
N GLU A 220 6.96 12.69 -20.08
CA GLU A 220 8.00 13.61 -20.56
C GLU A 220 9.11 12.87 -21.32
N ASP A 221 9.49 11.68 -20.82
CA ASP A 221 10.51 10.82 -21.44
C ASP A 221 9.95 9.97 -22.61
N GLY A 222 8.69 10.15 -23.00
CA GLY A 222 8.06 9.50 -24.15
C GLY A 222 7.78 8.01 -23.96
N VAL A 223 7.56 7.55 -22.73
CA VAL A 223 7.17 6.17 -22.41
C VAL A 223 5.69 5.97 -22.73
N GLN A 224 5.35 4.91 -23.46
CA GLN A 224 3.97 4.61 -23.87
C GLN A 224 3.29 3.54 -23.02
N ALA A 225 4.05 2.69 -22.31
CA ALA A 225 3.48 1.64 -21.49
C ALA A 225 4.27 1.44 -20.21
N VAL A 226 3.57 0.98 -19.17
CA VAL A 226 4.15 0.67 -17.85
C VAL A 226 3.73 -0.73 -17.43
N ILE A 227 4.69 -1.50 -16.93
CA ILE A 227 4.41 -2.75 -16.21
C ILE A 227 4.55 -2.47 -14.73
N LEU A 228 3.45 -2.62 -14.00
CA LEU A 228 3.42 -2.52 -12.55
C LEU A 228 3.69 -3.90 -11.93
N THR A 229 4.62 -3.96 -10.98
CA THR A 229 4.97 -5.17 -10.26
C THR A 229 4.94 -4.95 -8.74
N SER A 230 4.83 -6.04 -8.00
CA SER A 230 4.81 -6.01 -6.54
C SER A 230 5.49 -7.23 -5.94
#